data_4b21625722aa6ac4ed09d4d744068e84
#
_entry.id   4b21625722aa6ac4ed09d4d744068e84
#
_cell.length_a   1.000
_cell.length_b   1.000
_cell.length_c   1.000
_cell.angle_alpha   90.00
_cell.angle_beta   90.00
_cell.angle_gamma   90.00
#
_symmetry.space_group_name_H-M   'P 1'
#
loop_
_entity.id
_entity.type
_entity.pdbx_description
1 polymer ?
#
loop_
_entity_poly.entity_id
_entity_poly.type
_entity_poly.pdbx_seq_one_letter_code
_entity_poly.pdbx_strand_id
1 'polypeptide(L)'
;MAWLAEKLLTAIRDDKICDCITEERLVMLTDLTPKQVADACCTLIRNQLLSRTKTGCHQLTGAGKQALISGANLRPGVKVPGTTTGRRVIKGTLRTRVWSAIRIRRKFSVAEIVPLVVSGTERGDCTSNVEKYIRALRKAGYLTVMARKEPGSVPRSHGHQRYWLPDDKDTGPQAPVWRADFGTVYDPNTEAEVTI
;
A
#
# COMPACT_ATOMS: atom_id res chain seq x y z
N MET A 1 23.10 -1.50 -8.44
CA MET A 1 23.28 -2.71 -7.60
C MET A 1 22.01 -3.53 -7.68
N ALA A 2 22.12 -4.82 -8.03
CA ALA A 2 20.95 -5.72 -8.04
C ALA A 2 20.45 -5.95 -6.60
N TRP A 3 19.16 -5.97 -6.42
CA TRP A 3 18.55 -6.21 -5.11
C TRP A 3 18.78 -7.64 -4.64
N LEU A 4 18.96 -7.87 -3.33
CA LEU A 4 19.34 -9.17 -2.75
C LEU A 4 18.39 -10.32 -3.14
N ALA A 5 17.06 -10.06 -3.13
CA ALA A 5 16.07 -11.05 -3.51
C ALA A 5 16.09 -11.38 -5.02
N GLU A 6 16.45 -10.43 -5.86
CA GLU A 6 16.63 -10.64 -7.31
C GLU A 6 17.87 -11.50 -7.58
N LYS A 7 19.00 -11.22 -6.90
CA LYS A 7 20.19 -12.07 -6.95
C LYS A 7 19.90 -13.51 -6.55
N LEU A 8 19.12 -13.69 -5.46
CA LEU A 8 18.73 -15.02 -4.99
C LEU A 8 17.88 -15.77 -6.04
N LEU A 9 16.86 -15.14 -6.60
CA LEU A 9 16.01 -15.77 -7.61
C LEU A 9 16.78 -16.10 -8.87
N THR A 10 17.71 -15.25 -9.30
CA THR A 10 18.58 -15.52 -10.44
C THR A 10 19.46 -16.76 -10.16
N ALA A 11 20.07 -16.85 -8.99
CA ALA A 11 20.87 -18.01 -8.60
C ALA A 11 20.04 -19.32 -8.56
N ILE A 12 18.81 -19.27 -8.06
CA ILE A 12 17.89 -20.41 -8.05
C ILE A 12 17.55 -20.86 -9.48
N ARG A 13 17.32 -19.91 -10.38
CA ARG A 13 17.05 -20.20 -11.79
C ARG A 13 18.24 -20.90 -12.46
N ASP A 14 19.42 -20.34 -12.25
CA ASP A 14 20.63 -20.76 -12.97
C ASP A 14 21.11 -22.14 -12.50
N ASP A 15 20.91 -22.48 -11.22
CA ASP A 15 21.24 -23.80 -10.65
C ASP A 15 20.16 -24.90 -10.90
N LYS A 16 19.03 -24.53 -11.57
CA LYS A 16 17.91 -25.44 -11.90
C LYS A 16 17.39 -26.25 -10.70
N ILE A 17 17.45 -25.72 -9.49
CA ILE A 17 17.02 -26.42 -8.29
C ILE A 17 15.49 -26.52 -8.29
N CYS A 18 14.96 -27.73 -8.37
CA CYS A 18 13.52 -27.96 -8.48
C CYS A 18 12.86 -28.28 -7.14
N ASP A 19 13.54 -28.91 -6.18
CA ASP A 19 12.87 -29.49 -5.01
C ASP A 19 13.13 -28.77 -3.69
N CYS A 20 14.33 -28.87 -3.14
CA CYS A 20 14.67 -28.27 -1.86
C CYS A 20 15.82 -27.27 -1.99
N ILE A 21 15.52 -26.01 -1.74
CA ILE A 21 16.49 -24.92 -1.76
C ILE A 21 16.87 -24.61 -0.31
N THR A 22 18.10 -24.96 0.09
CA THR A 22 18.60 -24.64 1.43
C THR A 22 19.29 -23.27 1.45
N GLU A 23 19.24 -22.59 2.61
CA GLU A 23 19.92 -21.29 2.76
C GLU A 23 21.44 -21.44 2.61
N GLU A 24 22.03 -22.56 3.06
CA GLU A 24 23.46 -22.89 2.91
C GLU A 24 23.85 -22.96 1.43
N ARG A 25 23.05 -23.63 0.61
CA ARG A 25 23.30 -23.73 -0.83
C ARG A 25 23.19 -22.37 -1.51
N LEU A 26 22.26 -21.53 -1.09
CA LEU A 26 22.12 -20.17 -1.60
C LEU A 26 23.30 -19.27 -1.23
N VAL A 27 23.89 -19.45 -0.05
CA VAL A 27 25.13 -18.77 0.34
C VAL A 27 26.30 -19.19 -0.57
N MET A 28 26.39 -20.49 -0.92
CA MET A 28 27.44 -20.98 -1.83
C MET A 28 27.26 -20.49 -3.28
N LEU A 29 26.03 -20.28 -3.71
CA LEU A 29 25.70 -19.84 -5.08
C LEU A 29 25.72 -18.33 -5.26
N THR A 30 25.77 -17.59 -4.17
CA THR A 30 25.73 -16.12 -4.17
C THR A 30 26.84 -15.56 -3.28
N ASP A 31 27.35 -14.39 -3.61
CA ASP A 31 28.35 -13.70 -2.76
C ASP A 31 27.69 -13.02 -1.55
N LEU A 32 26.61 -13.60 -1.02
CA LEU A 32 25.82 -13.02 0.07
C LEU A 32 26.16 -13.67 1.41
N THR A 33 26.12 -12.87 2.47
CA THR A 33 26.26 -13.40 3.84
C THR A 33 25.03 -14.24 4.22
N PRO A 34 25.16 -15.20 5.17
CA PRO A 34 24.02 -15.99 5.64
C PRO A 34 22.82 -15.14 6.09
N LYS A 35 23.10 -14.01 6.77
CA LYS A 35 22.05 -13.07 7.19
C LYS A 35 21.32 -12.43 6.00
N GLN A 36 22.05 -12.00 4.98
CA GLN A 36 21.48 -11.43 3.78
C GLN A 36 20.64 -12.44 3.00
N VAL A 37 21.07 -13.72 2.94
CA VAL A 37 20.30 -14.81 2.34
C VAL A 37 19.00 -15.05 3.10
N ALA A 38 19.04 -15.14 4.43
CA ALA A 38 17.87 -15.33 5.29
C ALA A 38 16.87 -14.17 5.12
N ASP A 39 17.33 -12.90 5.14
CA ASP A 39 16.49 -11.71 4.94
C ASP A 39 15.86 -11.69 3.52
N ALA A 40 16.62 -12.10 2.51
CA ALA A 40 16.12 -12.19 1.14
C ALA A 40 15.09 -13.33 0.99
N CYS A 41 15.32 -14.52 1.59
CA CYS A 41 14.35 -15.61 1.65
C CYS A 41 13.05 -15.18 2.34
N CYS A 42 13.13 -14.52 3.49
CA CYS A 42 11.97 -13.97 4.19
C CYS A 42 11.18 -12.99 3.31
N THR A 43 11.88 -12.17 2.54
CA THR A 43 11.25 -11.21 1.62
C THR A 43 10.56 -11.92 0.46
N LEU A 44 11.18 -12.93 -0.14
CA LEU A 44 10.60 -13.75 -1.21
C LEU A 44 9.38 -14.55 -0.72
N ILE A 45 9.43 -15.09 0.52
CA ILE A 45 8.28 -15.78 1.14
C ILE A 45 7.13 -14.80 1.37
N ARG A 46 7.43 -13.60 1.91
CA ARG A 46 6.43 -12.54 2.11
C ARG A 46 5.76 -12.12 0.80
N ASN A 47 6.50 -12.14 -0.30
CA ASN A 47 6.00 -11.86 -1.64
C ASN A 47 5.40 -13.10 -2.33
N GLN A 48 5.25 -14.23 -1.64
CA GLN A 48 4.70 -15.50 -2.16
C GLN A 48 5.46 -16.08 -3.35
N LEU A 49 6.72 -15.73 -3.54
CA LEU A 49 7.57 -16.25 -4.60
C LEU A 49 8.30 -17.53 -4.18
N LEU A 50 8.56 -17.65 -2.86
CA LEU A 50 9.04 -18.88 -2.22
C LEU A 50 8.04 -19.36 -1.17
N SER A 51 7.98 -20.65 -0.94
CA SER A 51 7.28 -21.29 0.18
C SER A 51 8.27 -22.08 1.03
N ARG A 52 8.08 -22.12 2.34
CA ARG A 52 8.84 -22.99 3.23
C ARG A 52 8.14 -24.36 3.30
N THR A 53 8.81 -25.42 2.91
CA THR A 53 8.26 -26.79 2.91
C THR A 53 8.64 -27.56 4.17
N LYS A 54 9.88 -27.45 4.62
CA LYS A 54 10.43 -28.05 5.86
C LYS A 54 11.41 -27.07 6.49
N THR A 55 11.88 -27.38 7.71
CA THR A 55 12.90 -26.57 8.36
C THR A 55 14.15 -26.47 7.48
N GLY A 56 14.53 -25.25 7.12
CA GLY A 56 15.70 -24.97 6.28
C GLY A 56 15.51 -25.24 4.77
N CYS A 57 14.31 -25.66 4.34
CA CYS A 57 14.02 -25.95 2.94
C CYS A 57 12.98 -24.99 2.35
N HIS A 58 13.29 -24.41 1.21
CA HIS A 58 12.43 -23.52 0.45
C HIS A 58 12.12 -24.10 -0.93
N GLN A 59 10.97 -23.75 -1.48
CA GLN A 59 10.54 -24.15 -2.82
C GLN A 59 9.93 -22.95 -3.57
N LEU A 60 10.21 -22.87 -4.89
CA LEU A 60 9.58 -21.87 -5.74
C LEU A 60 8.08 -22.14 -5.87
N THR A 61 7.29 -21.11 -5.66
CA THR A 61 5.84 -21.14 -5.94
C THR A 61 5.57 -20.99 -7.44
N GLY A 62 4.33 -21.24 -7.87
CA GLY A 62 3.91 -20.95 -9.25
C GLY A 62 4.16 -19.49 -9.64
N ALA A 63 3.88 -18.55 -8.74
CA ALA A 63 4.17 -17.14 -8.93
C ALA A 63 5.67 -16.84 -9.01
N GLY A 64 6.49 -17.53 -8.22
CA GLY A 64 7.96 -17.44 -8.28
C GLY A 64 8.51 -17.90 -9.62
N LYS A 65 8.01 -19.00 -10.15
CA LYS A 65 8.38 -19.51 -11.49
C LYS A 65 8.00 -18.52 -12.60
N GLN A 66 6.80 -17.96 -12.55
CA GLN A 66 6.36 -16.96 -13.52
C GLN A 66 7.19 -15.66 -13.42
N ALA A 67 7.52 -15.20 -12.22
CA ALA A 67 8.35 -14.03 -12.02
C ALA A 67 9.75 -14.19 -12.63
N LEU A 68 10.33 -15.40 -12.56
CA LEU A 68 11.61 -15.71 -13.22
C LEU A 68 11.50 -15.68 -14.74
N ILE A 69 10.41 -16.21 -15.31
CA ILE A 69 10.19 -16.24 -16.78
C ILE A 69 9.92 -14.81 -17.30
N SER A 70 9.11 -14.04 -16.61
CA SER A 70 8.73 -12.67 -17.03
C SER A 70 9.82 -11.63 -16.80
N GLY A 71 10.92 -11.96 -16.13
CA GLY A 71 11.97 -11.00 -15.75
C GLY A 71 11.44 -9.91 -14.82
N ALA A 72 10.46 -10.25 -13.96
CA ALA A 72 9.81 -9.28 -13.10
C ALA A 72 10.82 -8.50 -12.24
N ASN A 73 10.69 -7.19 -12.25
CA ASN A 73 11.54 -6.31 -11.45
C ASN A 73 11.17 -6.41 -9.97
N LEU A 74 12.01 -7.07 -9.19
CA LEU A 74 11.79 -7.39 -7.78
C LEU A 74 12.32 -6.31 -6.81
N ARG A 75 12.33 -5.06 -7.22
CA ARG A 75 12.77 -3.96 -6.36
C ARG A 75 11.91 -3.82 -5.12
N PRO A 76 12.46 -3.30 -4.00
CA PRO A 76 11.68 -3.02 -2.80
C PRO A 76 10.45 -2.17 -3.12
N GLY A 77 9.27 -2.61 -2.66
CA GLY A 77 8.01 -1.90 -2.90
C GLY A 77 7.30 -2.22 -4.22
N VAL A 78 7.93 -2.89 -5.17
CA VAL A 78 7.24 -3.37 -6.39
C VAL A 78 6.48 -4.65 -6.06
N LYS A 79 5.18 -4.67 -6.31
CA LYS A 79 4.35 -5.88 -6.21
C LYS A 79 4.52 -6.71 -7.47
N VAL A 80 4.84 -7.98 -7.31
CA VAL A 80 4.86 -8.92 -8.43
C VAL A 80 3.41 -9.21 -8.84
N PRO A 81 3.05 -9.11 -10.14
CA PRO A 81 1.72 -9.50 -10.61
C PRO A 81 1.38 -10.93 -10.18
N GLY A 82 0.17 -11.15 -9.68
CA GLY A 82 -0.29 -12.46 -9.20
C GLY A 82 0.03 -12.77 -7.72
N THR A 83 0.84 -11.96 -7.03
CA THR A 83 1.02 -12.07 -5.58
C THR A 83 0.05 -11.14 -4.86
N THR A 84 -1.21 -11.52 -4.79
CA THR A 84 -2.19 -10.82 -3.95
C THR A 84 -1.98 -11.27 -2.50
N THR A 85 -0.97 -10.71 -1.84
CA THR A 85 -1.07 -10.66 -0.38
C THR A 85 -2.27 -9.78 -0.08
N GLY A 86 -3.38 -10.37 0.30
CA GLY A 86 -4.53 -9.65 0.79
C GLY A 86 -4.02 -8.64 1.82
N ARG A 87 -3.96 -7.38 1.45
CA ARG A 87 -3.44 -6.33 2.33
C ARG A 87 -4.38 -6.30 3.50
N ARG A 88 -3.92 -6.81 4.65
CA ARG A 88 -4.67 -6.77 5.88
C ARG A 88 -5.16 -5.34 6.05
N VAL A 89 -6.47 -5.13 5.96
CA VAL A 89 -7.08 -3.82 6.20
C VAL A 89 -6.78 -3.50 7.66
N ILE A 90 -5.83 -2.59 7.89
CA ILE A 90 -5.49 -2.16 9.24
C ILE A 90 -6.66 -1.29 9.69
N LYS A 91 -7.54 -1.88 10.49
CA LYS A 91 -8.67 -1.17 11.09
C LYS A 91 -8.13 -0.08 12.03
N GLY A 92 -8.77 1.08 12.05
CA GLY A 92 -8.47 2.15 13.00
C GLY A 92 -7.34 3.11 12.58
N THR A 93 -6.83 3.06 11.35
CA THR A 93 -5.88 4.08 10.87
C THR A 93 -6.57 5.45 10.77
N LEU A 94 -5.78 6.54 10.84
CA LEU A 94 -6.30 7.89 10.65
C LEU A 94 -7.14 7.99 9.35
N ARG A 95 -6.67 7.45 8.24
CA ARG A 95 -7.38 7.48 6.95
C ARG A 95 -8.68 6.69 6.97
N THR A 96 -8.74 5.56 7.68
CA THR A 96 -9.98 4.80 7.86
C THR A 96 -11.01 5.60 8.65
N ARG A 97 -10.59 6.29 9.72
CA ARG A 97 -11.48 7.17 10.49
C ARG A 97 -11.94 8.37 9.68
N VAL A 98 -11.03 8.98 8.90
CA VAL A 98 -11.38 10.08 7.97
C VAL A 98 -12.44 9.64 6.98
N TRP A 99 -12.28 8.50 6.32
CA TRP A 99 -13.25 7.97 5.37
C TRP A 99 -14.61 7.71 6.02
N SER A 100 -14.62 7.09 7.21
CA SER A 100 -15.86 6.87 7.98
C SER A 100 -16.55 8.19 8.32
N ALA A 101 -15.80 9.22 8.77
CA ALA A 101 -16.34 10.54 9.06
C ALA A 101 -16.90 11.23 7.82
N ILE A 102 -16.23 11.14 6.68
CA ILE A 102 -16.69 11.66 5.38
C ILE A 102 -18.01 11.00 4.96
N ARG A 103 -18.13 9.68 5.09
CA ARG A 103 -19.37 8.95 4.75
C ARG A 103 -20.56 9.34 5.63
N ILE A 104 -20.32 9.61 6.91
CA ILE A 104 -21.36 10.06 7.84
C ILE A 104 -21.77 11.50 7.56
N ARG A 105 -20.81 12.39 7.36
CA ARG A 105 -21.07 13.84 7.20
C ARG A 105 -21.57 14.22 5.82
N ARG A 106 -21.16 13.50 4.79
CA ARG A 106 -21.43 13.76 3.36
C ARG A 106 -20.90 15.10 2.86
N LYS A 107 -21.20 16.20 3.54
CA LYS A 107 -20.72 17.56 3.26
C LYS A 107 -19.88 18.03 4.44
N PHE A 108 -18.65 18.46 4.18
CA PHE A 108 -17.68 18.75 5.22
C PHE A 108 -16.58 19.69 4.77
N SER A 109 -15.91 20.32 5.72
CA SER A 109 -14.60 20.95 5.56
C SER A 109 -13.51 20.14 6.27
N VAL A 110 -12.24 20.41 5.96
CA VAL A 110 -11.12 19.76 6.69
C VAL A 110 -11.15 20.13 8.17
N ALA A 111 -11.49 21.39 8.47
CA ALA A 111 -11.59 21.89 9.84
C ALA A 111 -12.64 21.13 10.68
N GLU A 112 -13.73 20.68 10.06
CA GLU A 112 -14.76 19.87 10.73
C GLU A 112 -14.33 18.40 10.91
N ILE A 113 -13.56 17.83 9.97
CA ILE A 113 -13.17 16.41 10.02
C ILE A 113 -12.03 16.18 11.01
N VAL A 114 -11.03 17.05 11.05
CA VAL A 114 -9.82 16.84 11.88
C VAL A 114 -10.17 16.59 13.35
N PRO A 115 -11.00 17.38 14.03
CA PRO A 115 -11.34 17.15 15.45
C PRO A 115 -12.07 15.82 15.70
N LEU A 116 -12.81 15.31 14.70
CA LEU A 116 -13.56 14.06 14.82
C LEU A 116 -12.69 12.80 14.72
N VAL A 117 -11.53 12.91 14.07
CA VAL A 117 -10.72 11.75 13.72
C VAL A 117 -9.39 11.66 14.47
N VAL A 118 -8.94 12.75 15.06
CA VAL A 118 -7.70 12.81 15.85
C VAL A 118 -7.98 12.30 17.26
N SER A 119 -7.27 11.26 17.68
CA SER A 119 -7.43 10.64 19.01
C SER A 119 -6.34 11.03 20.01
N GLY A 120 -5.47 11.98 19.65
CA GLY A 120 -4.36 12.44 20.51
C GLY A 120 -3.17 11.47 20.60
N THR A 121 -3.28 10.28 20.01
CA THR A 121 -2.18 9.29 19.99
C THR A 121 -1.37 9.34 18.69
N GLU A 122 -1.78 10.15 17.74
CA GLU A 122 -1.11 10.29 16.46
C GLU A 122 0.20 11.06 16.61
N ARG A 123 1.24 10.57 15.92
CA ARG A 123 2.53 11.25 15.80
C ARG A 123 2.55 12.14 14.56
N GLY A 124 2.94 13.38 14.72
CA GLY A 124 3.11 14.34 13.62
C GLY A 124 1.85 15.17 13.28
N ASP A 125 1.92 15.90 12.18
CA ASP A 125 0.87 16.81 11.71
C ASP A 125 -0.30 16.04 11.06
N CYS A 126 -1.32 15.79 11.88
CA CYS A 126 -2.54 15.11 11.44
C CYS A 126 -3.31 15.92 10.41
N THR A 127 -3.35 17.26 10.55
CA THR A 127 -4.09 18.13 9.66
C THR A 127 -3.55 18.04 8.24
N SER A 128 -2.25 18.16 8.07
CA SER A 128 -1.59 18.04 6.76
C SER A 128 -1.80 16.65 6.14
N ASN A 129 -1.80 15.58 6.96
CA ASN A 129 -2.07 14.22 6.47
C ASN A 129 -3.52 14.08 5.97
N VAL A 130 -4.49 14.60 6.71
CA VAL A 130 -5.92 14.61 6.33
C VAL A 130 -6.13 15.42 5.06
N GLU A 131 -5.53 16.60 4.95
CA GLU A 131 -5.62 17.44 3.75
C GLU A 131 -5.07 16.75 2.51
N LYS A 132 -3.89 16.14 2.62
CA LYS A 132 -3.27 15.38 1.52
C LYS A 132 -4.17 14.23 1.07
N TYR A 133 -4.76 13.52 2.02
CA TYR A 133 -5.65 12.40 1.71
C TYR A 133 -6.95 12.88 1.04
N ILE A 134 -7.60 13.94 1.55
CA ILE A 134 -8.80 14.54 0.95
C ILE A 134 -8.49 15.06 -0.46
N ARG A 135 -7.32 15.66 -0.68
CA ARG A 135 -6.87 16.11 -2.00
C ARG A 135 -6.71 14.94 -2.97
N ALA A 136 -6.16 13.82 -2.51
CA ALA A 136 -6.03 12.61 -3.33
C ALA A 136 -7.40 12.03 -3.70
N LEU A 137 -8.33 11.92 -2.74
CA LEU A 137 -9.71 11.46 -2.99
C LEU A 137 -10.45 12.37 -3.97
N ARG A 138 -10.26 13.70 -3.87
CA ARG A 138 -10.82 14.65 -4.84
C ARG A 138 -10.29 14.42 -6.25
N LYS A 139 -8.97 14.27 -6.39
CA LYS A 139 -8.33 14.01 -7.70
C LYS A 139 -8.81 12.69 -8.31
N ALA A 140 -9.00 11.67 -7.49
CA ALA A 140 -9.53 10.37 -7.91
C ALA A 140 -11.05 10.38 -8.19
N GLY A 141 -11.74 11.53 -8.03
CA GLY A 141 -13.15 11.68 -8.35
C GLY A 141 -14.14 11.19 -7.29
N TYR A 142 -13.68 10.85 -6.07
CA TYR A 142 -14.58 10.51 -4.96
C TYR A 142 -15.27 11.73 -4.35
N LEU A 143 -14.60 12.87 -4.34
CA LEU A 143 -15.08 14.09 -3.70
C LEU A 143 -15.25 15.21 -4.69
N THR A 144 -16.37 15.93 -4.57
CA THR A 144 -16.67 17.15 -5.32
C THR A 144 -16.41 18.38 -4.45
N VAL A 145 -15.80 19.39 -5.03
CA VAL A 145 -15.58 20.69 -4.37
C VAL A 145 -16.88 21.50 -4.42
N MET A 146 -17.32 22.01 -3.27
CA MET A 146 -18.49 22.86 -3.19
C MET A 146 -18.12 24.31 -3.51
N ALA A 147 -18.99 25.01 -4.25
CA ALA A 147 -18.76 26.42 -4.61
C ALA A 147 -18.72 27.35 -3.38
N ARG A 148 -19.58 27.09 -2.39
CA ARG A 148 -19.65 27.90 -1.16
C ARG A 148 -18.64 27.38 -0.13
N LYS A 149 -17.73 28.24 0.30
CA LYS A 149 -16.81 27.97 1.40
C LYS A 149 -17.52 28.13 2.76
N GLU A 150 -16.98 27.50 3.78
CA GLU A 150 -17.35 27.75 5.16
C GLU A 150 -16.65 29.01 5.66
N PRO A 151 -17.38 29.91 6.35
CA PRO A 151 -16.75 31.09 6.96
C PRO A 151 -15.64 30.67 7.93
N GLY A 152 -14.51 31.35 7.87
CA GLY A 152 -13.46 31.16 8.87
C GLY A 152 -13.80 31.87 10.17
N SER A 153 -13.21 31.41 11.27
CA SER A 153 -13.40 31.95 12.62
C SER A 153 -12.71 33.30 12.83
N VAL A 154 -11.83 33.73 11.93
CA VAL A 154 -11.08 34.99 12.05
C VAL A 154 -11.61 36.01 11.02
N PRO A 155 -11.80 37.30 11.39
CA PRO A 155 -12.13 38.36 10.44
C PRO A 155 -11.10 38.37 9.28
N ARG A 156 -11.57 38.50 8.05
CA ARG A 156 -10.77 38.44 6.80
C ARG A 156 -10.20 37.05 6.43
N SER A 157 -10.66 35.99 7.08
CA SER A 157 -10.32 34.62 6.64
C SER A 157 -10.90 34.36 5.25
N HIS A 158 -10.12 33.69 4.37
CA HIS A 158 -10.61 33.22 3.07
C HIS A 158 -11.62 32.06 3.19
N GLY A 159 -11.93 31.63 4.41
CA GLY A 159 -12.82 30.52 4.72
C GLY A 159 -12.22 29.15 4.37
N HIS A 160 -12.91 28.10 4.82
CA HIS A 160 -12.50 26.72 4.59
C HIS A 160 -13.20 26.15 3.37
N GLN A 161 -12.44 25.45 2.51
CA GLN A 161 -13.01 24.76 1.36
C GLN A 161 -13.91 23.62 1.86
N ARG A 162 -15.13 23.53 1.30
CA ARG A 162 -16.06 22.44 1.57
C ARG A 162 -16.02 21.39 0.46
N TYR A 163 -16.21 20.17 0.86
CA TYR A 163 -16.26 19.00 0.01
C TYR A 163 -17.58 18.25 0.19
N TRP A 164 -17.98 17.54 -0.82
CA TRP A 164 -19.15 16.69 -0.81
C TRP A 164 -18.79 15.30 -1.34
N LEU A 165 -19.24 14.24 -0.66
CA LEU A 165 -19.23 12.87 -1.15
C LEU A 165 -20.59 12.57 -1.79
N PRO A 166 -20.68 12.48 -3.12
CA PRO A 166 -21.90 12.05 -3.83
C PRO A 166 -22.27 10.60 -3.46
N ASP A 167 -23.55 10.24 -3.53
CA ASP A 167 -23.98 8.89 -3.16
C ASP A 167 -23.46 7.81 -4.11
N ASP A 168 -23.30 8.11 -5.39
CA ASP A 168 -22.71 7.24 -6.41
C ASP A 168 -21.19 7.02 -6.22
N LYS A 169 -20.54 7.82 -5.40
CA LYS A 169 -19.11 7.73 -5.06
C LYS A 169 -18.85 7.10 -3.70
N ASP A 170 -19.87 6.78 -2.94
CA ASP A 170 -19.74 5.99 -1.70
C ASP A 170 -19.62 4.51 -2.04
N THR A 171 -18.41 4.06 -2.27
CA THR A 171 -18.11 2.68 -2.69
C THR A 171 -18.20 1.66 -1.56
N GLY A 172 -18.27 2.09 -0.31
CA GLY A 172 -18.42 1.17 0.83
C GLY A 172 -17.56 1.51 2.05
N PRO A 173 -17.54 0.62 3.05
CA PRO A 173 -16.97 0.92 4.36
C PRO A 173 -15.43 0.95 4.40
N GLN A 174 -14.76 0.34 3.42
CA GLN A 174 -13.31 0.30 3.38
C GLN A 174 -12.78 1.60 2.76
N ALA A 175 -11.81 2.23 3.44
CA ALA A 175 -11.23 3.47 2.97
C ALA A 175 -10.40 3.27 1.70
N PRO A 176 -10.60 4.07 0.65
CA PRO A 176 -9.71 4.08 -0.51
C PRO A 176 -8.25 4.32 -0.10
N VAL A 177 -7.33 3.57 -0.67
CA VAL A 177 -5.91 3.59 -0.31
C VAL A 177 -5.14 4.48 -1.28
N TRP A 178 -4.73 5.65 -0.81
CA TRP A 178 -3.84 6.51 -1.58
C TRP A 178 -2.41 5.98 -1.55
N ARG A 179 -1.85 5.73 -2.73
CA ARG A 179 -0.48 5.29 -2.98
C ARG A 179 0.32 6.46 -3.57
N ALA A 180 0.93 7.24 -2.70
CA ALA A 180 1.63 8.47 -3.10
C ALA A 180 2.77 8.20 -4.09
N ASP A 181 3.52 7.11 -3.88
CA ASP A 181 4.68 6.74 -4.72
C ASP A 181 4.29 6.35 -6.15
N PHE A 182 3.04 5.95 -6.37
CA PHE A 182 2.51 5.55 -7.67
C PHE A 182 1.55 6.58 -8.27
N GLY A 183 1.19 7.63 -7.52
CA GLY A 183 0.19 8.60 -7.96
C GLY A 183 -1.17 7.96 -8.19
N THR A 184 -1.56 6.94 -7.40
CA THR A 184 -2.81 6.20 -7.58
C THR A 184 -3.63 6.14 -6.30
N VAL A 185 -4.93 5.94 -6.45
CA VAL A 185 -5.87 5.60 -5.38
C VAL A 185 -6.49 4.24 -5.69
N TYR A 186 -6.28 3.27 -4.82
CA TYR A 186 -6.88 1.94 -4.91
C TYR A 186 -8.10 1.86 -3.99
N ASP A 187 -9.23 1.42 -4.52
CA ASP A 187 -10.45 1.19 -3.76
C ASP A 187 -10.62 -0.30 -3.44
N PRO A 188 -10.56 -0.69 -2.16
CA PRO A 188 -10.74 -2.10 -1.78
C PRO A 188 -12.19 -2.59 -1.85
N ASN A 189 -13.20 -1.70 -1.97
CA ASN A 189 -14.60 -2.10 -2.10
C ASN A 189 -14.96 -2.51 -3.53
N THR A 190 -14.35 -1.86 -4.52
CA THR A 190 -14.60 -2.11 -5.96
C THR A 190 -13.42 -2.78 -6.65
N GLU A 191 -12.29 -2.96 -5.95
CA GLU A 191 -11.01 -3.47 -6.47
C GLU A 191 -10.44 -2.63 -7.63
N ALA A 192 -10.94 -1.41 -7.82
CA ALA A 192 -10.51 -0.49 -8.86
C ALA A 192 -9.31 0.37 -8.41
N GLU A 193 -8.45 0.74 -9.35
CA GLU A 193 -7.32 1.65 -9.13
C GLU A 193 -7.42 2.82 -10.10
N VAL A 194 -7.38 4.05 -9.57
CA VAL A 194 -7.49 5.30 -10.33
C VAL A 194 -6.19 6.07 -10.23
N THR A 195 -5.63 6.51 -11.36
CA THR A 195 -4.45 7.40 -11.44
C THR A 195 -4.85 8.85 -11.17
N ILE A 196 -4.04 9.64 -10.41
CA ILE A 196 -4.37 11.00 -9.96
C ILE A 196 -3.27 12.02 -10.27
#